data_2b59e3bb7f0e9a7af22d60713f07903d
#
_entry.id   2b59e3bb7f0e9a7af22d60713f07903d
#
_cell.length_a   1.000
_cell.length_b   1.000
_cell.length_c   1.000
_cell.angle_alpha   90.00
_cell.angle_beta   90.00
_cell.angle_gamma   90.00
#
_symmetry.space_group_name_H-M   'P 1'
#
loop_
_entity.id
_entity.type
_entity.pdbx_description
1 polymer ?
#
loop_
_entity_poly.entity_id
_entity_poly.type
_entity_poly.pdbx_seq_one_letter_code
_entity_poly.pdbx_strand_id
1 'polypeptide(L)'
;MREKREVKYQMKVLSSLVKVFPDEEPVYRPECVKLSGLWDETVSYQVAYTGNHFLRERVDVKVISPIAEYVRVRTVEQVPVGRATNGIVDDNYLKTTSGLYPDLLKDIKDGKVIIRSHQWSSLWIDVKLTDEIPAGDYEIEIQLVKDDAVICSAKRKITVIGVHLPKQKIMHTEWFYADCLADYYHVDVFSEKHWEILENYFHEYVDRGCNMMMVPLFTYPLDMEVGNDRTTTQLIEVEVKNGEYHFGFDKMKRWVDLCKKCGIEYYEMSHLFSQWGAKYAPKVMALVDGKEERIFGWHTPAVGEYTRFLQAFLPRLVEKLKEWGIAEVTYFHISDEPREEHLETFKAAKESLGNMLDGFHTFDALSSYEFYKHGLISKPIPGNNEIEEFLEHGLTDMWTYYCTGQFYEVSNRFMSMPSARNRIYGIQLYKYDIIGILHWGYNFYNSQHSYEHINPYQVTDAANGFPAGDPFLVYPGADGHPEESIRMMVHYEALTDLRALELLESLTSKEYVMELIEEDLDEPLTFKRYPKSDMYLIALRNKVNKEIARLSSAS
;
A
#
# COMPACT_ATOMS: atom_id res chain seq x y z
N MET A 1 -51.71 3.12 -23.53
CA MET A 1 -50.75 2.00 -23.61
C MET A 1 -49.36 2.56 -23.37
N ARG A 2 -48.71 2.21 -22.28
CA ARG A 2 -47.26 2.53 -22.13
C ARG A 2 -46.53 1.63 -23.13
N GLU A 3 -45.86 2.22 -24.12
CA GLU A 3 -44.92 1.48 -24.96
C GLU A 3 -43.99 0.67 -24.04
N LYS A 4 -43.93 -0.65 -24.26
CA LYS A 4 -42.90 -1.48 -23.60
C LYS A 4 -41.54 -0.97 -24.11
N ARG A 5 -40.86 -0.15 -23.35
CA ARG A 5 -39.48 0.23 -23.67
C ARG A 5 -38.66 -1.06 -23.73
N GLU A 6 -37.95 -1.23 -24.83
CA GLU A 6 -37.02 -2.34 -25.00
C GLU A 6 -35.95 -2.29 -23.91
N VAL A 7 -35.75 -3.38 -23.20
CA VAL A 7 -34.71 -3.51 -22.19
C VAL A 7 -33.38 -3.62 -22.91
N LYS A 8 -32.45 -2.70 -22.59
CA LYS A 8 -31.11 -2.67 -23.17
C LYS A 8 -30.07 -2.77 -22.04
N TYR A 9 -29.14 -3.68 -22.23
CA TYR A 9 -27.96 -3.84 -21.38
C TYR A 9 -26.71 -3.41 -22.15
N GLN A 10 -25.73 -2.86 -21.45
CA GLN A 10 -24.46 -2.47 -22.05
C GLN A 10 -23.32 -2.96 -21.17
N MET A 11 -22.24 -3.39 -21.83
CA MET A 11 -20.95 -3.69 -21.19
C MET A 11 -19.83 -3.00 -21.95
N LYS A 12 -18.80 -2.53 -21.21
CA LYS A 12 -17.60 -1.91 -21.76
C LYS A 12 -16.38 -2.51 -21.09
N VAL A 13 -15.43 -2.99 -21.89
CA VAL A 13 -14.11 -3.39 -21.40
C VAL A 13 -13.29 -2.12 -21.20
N LEU A 14 -12.70 -1.97 -20.02
CA LEU A 14 -11.90 -0.80 -19.61
C LEU A 14 -10.55 -1.25 -19.06
N SER A 15 -9.58 -0.36 -19.01
CA SER A 15 -8.35 -0.63 -18.27
C SER A 15 -8.60 -0.63 -16.76
N SER A 16 -7.67 -1.21 -15.99
CA SER A 16 -7.64 -1.15 -14.52
C SER A 16 -7.61 0.30 -13.99
N LEU A 17 -7.11 1.23 -14.80
CA LEU A 17 -6.89 2.63 -14.41
C LEU A 17 -8.15 3.51 -14.45
N VAL A 18 -9.26 3.00 -15.00
CA VAL A 18 -10.51 3.76 -15.07
C VAL A 18 -11.27 3.65 -13.75
N LYS A 19 -11.70 4.78 -13.17
CA LYS A 19 -12.63 4.81 -12.06
C LYS A 19 -14.05 4.99 -12.57
N VAL A 20 -14.90 3.99 -12.34
CA VAL A 20 -16.27 3.96 -12.85
C VAL A 20 -17.23 4.54 -11.82
N PHE A 21 -17.70 5.77 -12.06
CA PHE A 21 -18.72 6.41 -11.24
C PHE A 21 -20.13 6.02 -11.69
N PRO A 22 -21.11 5.88 -10.77
CA PRO A 22 -22.43 5.40 -11.10
C PRO A 22 -23.23 6.35 -12.02
N ASP A 23 -22.96 7.63 -11.94
CA ASP A 23 -23.67 8.72 -12.63
C ASP A 23 -23.01 9.17 -13.93
N GLU A 24 -21.88 8.58 -14.30
CA GLU A 24 -21.11 8.96 -15.49
C GLU A 24 -20.88 7.76 -16.39
N GLU A 25 -21.07 7.93 -17.71
CA GLU A 25 -20.69 6.90 -18.66
C GLU A 25 -19.17 6.81 -18.79
N PRO A 26 -18.56 5.64 -18.48
CA PRO A 26 -17.11 5.52 -18.57
C PRO A 26 -16.62 5.64 -20.00
N VAL A 27 -15.54 6.40 -20.18
CA VAL A 27 -14.91 6.61 -21.48
C VAL A 27 -14.22 5.32 -21.92
N TYR A 28 -14.69 4.77 -23.04
CA TYR A 28 -14.08 3.61 -23.69
C TYR A 28 -13.03 4.08 -24.68
N ARG A 29 -11.82 3.52 -24.56
CA ARG A 29 -10.69 3.76 -25.48
C ARG A 29 -10.16 2.42 -26.00
N PRO A 30 -10.47 2.05 -27.27
CA PRO A 30 -10.07 0.76 -27.83
C PRO A 30 -8.55 0.53 -27.82
N GLU A 31 -7.76 1.58 -27.93
CA GLU A 31 -6.29 1.52 -27.94
C GLU A 31 -5.73 1.01 -26.61
N CYS A 32 -6.41 1.29 -25.49
CA CYS A 32 -6.04 0.82 -24.17
C CYS A 32 -6.32 -0.68 -23.94
N VAL A 33 -6.88 -1.36 -24.95
CA VAL A 33 -7.48 -2.69 -24.81
C VAL A 33 -6.52 -3.84 -25.08
N LYS A 34 -5.29 -3.58 -25.51
CA LYS A 34 -4.26 -4.62 -25.61
C LYS A 34 -3.70 -4.89 -24.21
N LEU A 35 -3.86 -6.11 -23.75
CA LEU A 35 -3.36 -6.57 -22.47
C LEU A 35 -2.34 -7.67 -22.72
N SER A 36 -1.18 -7.54 -22.12
CA SER A 36 -0.16 -8.58 -22.11
C SER A 36 0.45 -8.67 -20.73
N GLY A 37 0.95 -9.83 -20.37
CA GLY A 37 1.63 -10.03 -19.10
C GLY A 37 2.64 -11.14 -19.17
N LEU A 38 3.54 -11.13 -18.18
CA LEU A 38 4.57 -12.14 -17.97
C LEU A 38 4.10 -13.16 -16.92
N TRP A 39 4.76 -14.29 -16.83
CA TRP A 39 4.56 -15.19 -15.70
C TRP A 39 4.96 -14.53 -14.37
N ASP A 40 4.33 -14.94 -13.28
CA ASP A 40 4.51 -14.44 -11.92
C ASP A 40 3.98 -13.01 -11.70
N GLU A 41 3.00 -12.59 -12.50
CA GLU A 41 2.23 -11.38 -12.22
C GLU A 41 0.71 -11.61 -12.31
N THR A 42 -0.03 -10.68 -11.74
CA THR A 42 -1.47 -10.57 -11.94
C THR A 42 -1.74 -9.37 -12.83
N VAL A 43 -2.43 -9.59 -13.94
CA VAL A 43 -2.84 -8.54 -14.87
C VAL A 43 -4.32 -8.24 -14.65
N SER A 44 -4.64 -6.95 -14.49
CA SER A 44 -6.00 -6.54 -14.14
C SER A 44 -6.65 -5.68 -15.24
N TYR A 45 -7.97 -5.79 -15.35
CA TYR A 45 -8.81 -4.91 -16.18
C TYR A 45 -10.22 -4.82 -15.60
N GLN A 46 -11.07 -3.99 -16.18
CA GLN A 46 -12.44 -3.83 -15.71
C GLN A 46 -13.46 -4.10 -16.83
N VAL A 47 -14.64 -4.50 -16.41
CA VAL A 47 -15.83 -4.59 -17.28
C VAL A 47 -16.94 -3.78 -16.64
N ALA A 48 -17.19 -2.58 -17.17
CA ALA A 48 -18.30 -1.75 -16.73
C ALA A 48 -19.60 -2.25 -17.36
N TYR A 49 -20.71 -2.17 -16.61
CA TYR A 49 -22.03 -2.60 -17.08
C TYR A 49 -23.14 -1.69 -16.55
N THR A 50 -24.23 -1.61 -17.32
CA THR A 50 -25.44 -0.85 -16.98
C THR A 50 -26.68 -1.43 -17.68
N GLY A 51 -27.86 -0.96 -17.30
CA GLY A 51 -29.12 -1.27 -17.95
C GLY A 51 -30.13 -0.12 -17.88
N ASN A 52 -31.01 -0.04 -18.83
CA ASN A 52 -32.09 0.98 -18.87
C ASN A 52 -33.40 0.51 -18.21
N HIS A 53 -33.35 -0.57 -17.46
CA HIS A 53 -34.50 -1.17 -16.81
C HIS A 53 -34.90 -0.40 -15.54
N PHE A 54 -36.21 -0.26 -15.27
CA PHE A 54 -36.69 0.46 -14.07
C PHE A 54 -36.49 -0.29 -12.76
N LEU A 55 -36.22 -1.57 -12.82
CA LEU A 55 -36.09 -2.45 -11.66
C LEU A 55 -34.63 -2.91 -11.49
N ARG A 56 -34.26 -3.06 -10.25
CA ARG A 56 -33.02 -3.74 -9.88
C ARG A 56 -33.09 -5.22 -10.31
N GLU A 57 -32.11 -5.66 -11.10
CA GLU A 57 -32.04 -7.05 -11.56
C GLU A 57 -30.80 -7.73 -10.95
N ARG A 58 -30.99 -9.00 -10.57
CA ARG A 58 -29.92 -9.87 -10.11
C ARG A 58 -29.64 -10.88 -11.21
N VAL A 59 -28.38 -10.94 -11.66
CA VAL A 59 -27.96 -11.76 -12.81
C VAL A 59 -26.69 -12.53 -12.45
N ASP A 60 -26.52 -13.70 -13.10
CA ASP A 60 -25.30 -14.49 -12.94
C ASP A 60 -24.14 -13.89 -13.74
N VAL A 61 -22.94 -14.03 -13.20
CA VAL A 61 -21.67 -13.71 -13.89
C VAL A 61 -21.01 -15.02 -14.29
N LYS A 62 -20.69 -15.18 -15.57
CA LYS A 62 -19.95 -16.35 -16.08
C LYS A 62 -18.67 -15.90 -16.76
N VAL A 63 -17.59 -16.65 -16.52
CA VAL A 63 -16.30 -16.50 -17.19
C VAL A 63 -16.14 -17.63 -18.20
N ILE A 64 -15.94 -17.28 -19.45
CA ILE A 64 -15.70 -18.25 -20.53
C ILE A 64 -14.29 -18.01 -21.08
N SER A 65 -13.38 -18.93 -20.81
CA SER A 65 -11.99 -18.87 -21.26
C SER A 65 -11.30 -20.23 -21.09
N PRO A 66 -10.32 -20.57 -21.94
CA PRO A 66 -9.43 -21.72 -21.69
C PRO A 66 -8.63 -21.62 -20.38
N ILE A 67 -8.46 -20.39 -19.86
CA ILE A 67 -7.70 -20.09 -18.61
C ILE A 67 -8.65 -19.57 -17.51
N ALA A 68 -9.93 -19.96 -17.51
CA ALA A 68 -10.92 -19.44 -16.57
C ALA A 68 -10.56 -19.70 -15.09
N GLU A 69 -9.85 -20.76 -14.79
CA GLU A 69 -9.40 -21.09 -13.43
C GLU A 69 -8.41 -20.09 -12.82
N TYR A 70 -7.70 -19.32 -13.68
CA TYR A 70 -6.77 -18.26 -13.28
C TYR A 70 -7.44 -16.87 -13.25
N VAL A 71 -8.75 -16.80 -13.53
CA VAL A 71 -9.51 -15.55 -13.61
C VAL A 71 -10.36 -15.36 -12.35
N ARG A 72 -10.04 -14.33 -11.55
CA ARG A 72 -10.87 -13.90 -10.41
C ARG A 72 -11.71 -12.71 -10.82
N VAL A 73 -13.01 -12.75 -10.51
CA VAL A 73 -13.95 -11.65 -10.78
C VAL A 73 -14.50 -11.10 -9.48
N ARG A 74 -14.40 -9.79 -9.31
CA ARG A 74 -14.90 -9.06 -8.13
C ARG A 74 -15.78 -7.91 -8.56
N THR A 75 -16.68 -7.45 -7.70
CA THR A 75 -17.38 -6.16 -7.89
C THR A 75 -16.50 -5.01 -7.42
N VAL A 76 -16.63 -3.87 -8.09
CA VAL A 76 -16.11 -2.59 -7.62
C VAL A 76 -17.24 -1.88 -6.87
N GLU A 77 -17.09 -1.77 -5.57
CA GLU A 77 -18.09 -1.12 -4.73
C GLU A 77 -17.74 0.37 -4.50
N GLN A 78 -18.81 1.16 -4.42
CA GLN A 78 -18.72 2.58 -4.13
C GLN A 78 -18.62 2.79 -2.62
N VAL A 79 -17.67 3.60 -2.18
CA VAL A 79 -17.47 3.93 -0.77
C VAL A 79 -17.69 5.43 -0.53
N PRO A 80 -18.14 5.82 0.67
CA PRO A 80 -18.34 7.24 0.99
C PRO A 80 -16.99 7.95 1.16
N VAL A 81 -16.91 9.14 0.57
CA VAL A 81 -15.77 10.05 0.70
C VAL A 81 -16.29 11.36 1.29
N GLY A 82 -15.89 11.68 2.50
CA GLY A 82 -16.19 12.96 3.16
C GLY A 82 -15.21 14.03 2.71
N ARG A 83 -13.90 13.81 2.92
CA ARG A 83 -12.82 14.70 2.50
C ARG A 83 -12.12 14.14 1.26
N ALA A 84 -12.35 14.76 0.12
CA ALA A 84 -11.80 14.31 -1.17
C ALA A 84 -10.37 14.80 -1.43
N THR A 85 -9.98 15.95 -0.88
CA THR A 85 -8.72 16.63 -1.20
C THR A 85 -8.06 17.22 0.04
N ASN A 86 -6.77 17.59 -0.09
CA ASN A 86 -6.02 18.30 0.92
C ASN A 86 -5.54 19.65 0.38
N GLY A 87 -6.13 20.75 0.85
CA GLY A 87 -5.70 22.10 0.45
C GLY A 87 -5.96 22.42 -1.03
N ILE A 88 -4.95 22.97 -1.70
CA ILE A 88 -5.00 23.36 -3.11
C ILE A 88 -4.97 22.12 -3.99
N VAL A 89 -5.82 22.08 -5.01
CA VAL A 89 -5.85 21.00 -5.99
C VAL A 89 -5.17 21.45 -7.30
N ASP A 90 -4.49 20.51 -7.94
CA ASP A 90 -4.00 20.67 -9.31
C ASP A 90 -5.05 20.22 -10.33
N ASP A 91 -4.72 20.23 -11.61
CA ASP A 91 -5.61 19.85 -12.71
C ASP A 91 -5.78 18.32 -12.89
N ASN A 92 -5.17 17.51 -12.02
CA ASN A 92 -5.17 16.05 -12.12
C ASN A 92 -5.95 15.37 -10.98
N TYR A 93 -7.14 15.87 -10.70
CA TYR A 93 -8.13 15.26 -9.82
C TYR A 93 -9.39 14.90 -10.62
N LEU A 94 -10.00 13.74 -10.36
CA LEU A 94 -11.24 13.32 -11.00
C LEU A 94 -12.45 14.07 -10.44
N LYS A 95 -12.53 14.13 -9.12
CA LYS A 95 -13.58 14.85 -8.38
C LYS A 95 -12.95 15.46 -7.12
N THR A 96 -13.48 16.59 -6.69
CA THR A 96 -12.97 17.33 -5.52
C THR A 96 -14.01 17.50 -4.41
N THR A 97 -15.17 16.86 -4.56
CA THR A 97 -16.31 16.99 -3.65
C THR A 97 -16.58 15.70 -2.91
N SER A 98 -17.25 15.77 -1.78
CA SER A 98 -17.79 14.61 -1.07
C SER A 98 -18.73 13.81 -1.97
N GLY A 99 -18.80 12.51 -1.77
CA GLY A 99 -19.67 11.64 -2.57
C GLY A 99 -19.34 10.16 -2.46
N LEU A 100 -19.79 9.38 -3.45
CA LEU A 100 -19.47 7.97 -3.58
C LEU A 100 -18.39 7.79 -4.63
N TYR A 101 -17.33 7.06 -4.26
CA TYR A 101 -16.17 6.80 -5.12
C TYR A 101 -15.90 5.31 -5.26
N PRO A 102 -15.56 4.82 -6.46
CA PRO A 102 -15.20 3.42 -6.67
C PRO A 102 -13.85 3.11 -6.02
N ASP A 103 -13.81 2.11 -5.12
CA ASP A 103 -12.54 1.73 -4.48
C ASP A 103 -12.50 0.28 -3.99
N LEU A 104 -13.52 -0.19 -3.25
CA LEU A 104 -13.54 -1.50 -2.62
C LEU A 104 -13.75 -2.61 -3.65
N LEU A 105 -12.88 -3.62 -3.63
CA LEU A 105 -12.99 -4.83 -4.46
C LEU A 105 -13.56 -5.98 -3.63
N LYS A 106 -14.76 -6.43 -4.01
CA LYS A 106 -15.50 -7.42 -3.23
C LYS A 106 -15.77 -8.68 -4.02
N ASP A 107 -15.47 -9.83 -3.42
CA ASP A 107 -15.77 -11.12 -4.04
C ASP A 107 -17.28 -11.28 -4.29
N ILE A 108 -17.62 -11.85 -5.44
CA ILE A 108 -18.99 -12.07 -5.85
C ILE A 108 -19.55 -13.26 -5.07
N LYS A 109 -20.44 -12.99 -4.13
CA LYS A 109 -21.18 -14.02 -3.41
C LYS A 109 -22.24 -14.63 -4.35
N ASP A 110 -22.39 -15.93 -4.31
CA ASP A 110 -23.37 -16.69 -5.10
C ASP A 110 -23.25 -16.53 -6.63
N GLY A 111 -22.11 -16.06 -7.13
CA GLY A 111 -21.87 -15.84 -8.56
C GLY A 111 -22.77 -14.78 -9.22
N LYS A 112 -23.44 -13.91 -8.43
CA LYS A 112 -24.45 -12.98 -8.94
C LYS A 112 -24.10 -11.52 -8.64
N VAL A 113 -24.42 -10.64 -9.60
CA VAL A 113 -24.32 -9.19 -9.46
C VAL A 113 -25.67 -8.51 -9.67
N ILE A 114 -25.73 -7.23 -9.35
CA ILE A 114 -26.94 -6.43 -9.47
C ILE A 114 -26.75 -5.39 -10.56
N ILE A 115 -27.63 -5.42 -11.56
CA ILE A 115 -27.75 -4.33 -12.52
C ILE A 115 -28.71 -3.29 -11.94
N ARG A 116 -28.17 -2.07 -11.73
CA ARG A 116 -28.95 -0.92 -11.26
C ARG A 116 -29.39 -0.07 -12.44
N SER A 117 -30.67 0.31 -12.46
CA SER A 117 -31.24 1.11 -13.55
C SER A 117 -30.51 2.43 -13.74
N HIS A 118 -30.04 2.69 -14.95
CA HIS A 118 -29.36 3.91 -15.36
C HIS A 118 -28.13 4.29 -14.50
N GLN A 119 -27.51 3.30 -13.86
CA GLN A 119 -26.27 3.45 -13.13
C GLN A 119 -25.19 2.53 -13.71
N TRP A 120 -23.99 3.04 -13.82
CA TRP A 120 -22.83 2.24 -14.16
C TRP A 120 -22.30 1.52 -12.92
N SER A 121 -21.96 0.26 -13.09
CA SER A 121 -21.23 -0.57 -12.12
C SER A 121 -20.05 -1.21 -12.83
N SER A 122 -19.07 -1.71 -12.09
CA SER A 122 -17.91 -2.37 -12.69
C SER A 122 -17.59 -3.70 -12.02
N LEU A 123 -17.12 -4.62 -12.83
CA LEU A 123 -16.41 -5.82 -12.41
C LEU A 123 -14.91 -5.56 -12.53
N TRP A 124 -14.16 -5.97 -11.54
CA TRP A 124 -12.70 -6.03 -11.54
C TRP A 124 -12.29 -7.46 -11.89
N ILE A 125 -11.47 -7.60 -12.92
CA ILE A 125 -11.03 -8.89 -13.42
C ILE A 125 -9.52 -9.00 -13.20
N ASP A 126 -9.10 -9.98 -12.43
CA ASP A 126 -7.70 -10.35 -12.26
C ASP A 126 -7.41 -11.62 -13.04
N VAL A 127 -6.29 -11.66 -13.72
CA VAL A 127 -5.75 -12.85 -14.36
C VAL A 127 -4.39 -13.14 -13.79
N LYS A 128 -4.28 -14.16 -12.96
CA LYS A 128 -3.02 -14.61 -12.37
C LYS A 128 -2.24 -15.42 -13.38
N LEU A 129 -1.14 -14.89 -13.87
CA LEU A 129 -0.30 -15.54 -14.87
C LEU A 129 0.79 -16.38 -14.17
N THR A 130 0.77 -17.66 -14.44
CA THR A 130 1.76 -18.64 -13.95
C THR A 130 2.36 -19.38 -15.13
N ASP A 131 3.45 -20.09 -14.92
CA ASP A 131 4.11 -20.93 -15.94
C ASP A 131 3.28 -22.18 -16.31
N GLU A 132 2.20 -22.48 -15.59
CA GLU A 132 1.21 -23.47 -15.97
C GLU A 132 0.37 -23.03 -17.18
N ILE A 133 0.30 -21.72 -17.46
CA ILE A 133 -0.37 -21.17 -18.64
C ILE A 133 0.67 -21.05 -19.77
N PRO A 134 0.55 -21.84 -20.86
CA PRO A 134 1.46 -21.70 -22.00
C PRO A 134 1.48 -20.30 -22.57
N ALA A 135 2.64 -19.86 -23.08
CA ALA A 135 2.71 -18.59 -23.81
C ALA A 135 1.77 -18.59 -25.02
N GLY A 136 1.04 -17.49 -25.24
CA GLY A 136 0.06 -17.40 -26.32
C GLY A 136 -1.05 -16.39 -26.06
N ASP A 137 -2.00 -16.34 -26.98
CA ASP A 137 -3.16 -15.45 -26.91
C ASP A 137 -4.38 -16.19 -26.37
N TYR A 138 -5.03 -15.58 -25.39
CA TYR A 138 -6.23 -16.12 -24.75
C TYR A 138 -7.38 -15.10 -24.81
N GLU A 139 -8.58 -15.57 -25.18
CA GLU A 139 -9.80 -14.78 -25.09
C GLU A 139 -10.49 -15.07 -23.74
N ILE A 140 -10.88 -14.02 -23.04
CA ILE A 140 -11.70 -14.07 -21.84
C ILE A 140 -13.00 -13.35 -22.14
N GLU A 141 -14.13 -14.06 -22.04
CA GLU A 141 -15.46 -13.50 -22.17
C GLU A 141 -16.15 -13.47 -20.80
N ILE A 142 -16.59 -12.29 -20.39
CA ILE A 142 -17.42 -12.10 -19.21
C ILE A 142 -18.86 -11.98 -19.68
N GLN A 143 -19.72 -12.87 -19.20
CA GLN A 143 -21.15 -12.91 -19.57
C GLN A 143 -22.02 -12.56 -18.37
N LEU A 144 -23.02 -11.71 -18.57
CA LEU A 144 -24.16 -11.54 -17.66
C LEU A 144 -25.30 -12.42 -18.15
N VAL A 145 -25.78 -13.29 -17.26
CA VAL A 145 -26.78 -14.32 -17.63
C VAL A 145 -28.03 -14.16 -16.76
N LYS A 146 -29.21 -14.18 -17.39
CA LYS A 146 -30.49 -14.13 -16.71
C LYS A 146 -31.40 -15.23 -17.29
N ASP A 147 -32.02 -16.02 -16.42
CA ASP A 147 -32.92 -17.10 -16.80
C ASP A 147 -32.30 -18.00 -17.91
N ASP A 148 -31.02 -18.40 -17.68
CA ASP A 148 -30.18 -19.19 -18.59
C ASP A 148 -29.87 -18.57 -19.96
N ALA A 149 -30.27 -17.31 -20.18
CA ALA A 149 -29.94 -16.56 -21.39
C ALA A 149 -28.84 -15.53 -21.15
N VAL A 150 -27.84 -15.46 -22.04
CA VAL A 150 -26.85 -14.38 -22.05
C VAL A 150 -27.54 -13.08 -22.44
N ILE A 151 -27.62 -12.14 -21.55
CA ILE A 151 -28.23 -10.82 -21.77
C ILE A 151 -27.24 -9.77 -22.27
N CYS A 152 -25.98 -9.93 -21.91
CA CYS A 152 -24.87 -9.08 -22.36
C CYS A 152 -23.54 -9.79 -22.12
N SER A 153 -22.55 -9.51 -22.96
CA SER A 153 -21.18 -10.02 -22.77
C SER A 153 -20.12 -9.04 -23.23
N ALA A 154 -18.93 -9.22 -22.71
CA ALA A 154 -17.75 -8.44 -23.09
C ALA A 154 -16.53 -9.36 -23.20
N LYS A 155 -15.73 -9.17 -24.25
CA LYS A 155 -14.57 -10.01 -24.57
C LYS A 155 -13.28 -9.22 -24.47
N ARG A 156 -12.25 -9.88 -23.96
CA ARG A 156 -10.88 -9.37 -23.87
C ARG A 156 -9.88 -10.41 -24.37
N LYS A 157 -8.86 -9.97 -25.09
CA LYS A 157 -7.69 -10.80 -25.40
C LYS A 157 -6.54 -10.45 -24.46
N ILE A 158 -5.85 -11.47 -23.95
CA ILE A 158 -4.63 -11.36 -23.18
C ILE A 158 -3.53 -12.15 -23.89
N THR A 159 -2.37 -11.54 -24.08
CA THR A 159 -1.16 -12.20 -24.54
C THR A 159 -0.31 -12.58 -23.34
N VAL A 160 -0.14 -13.88 -23.10
CA VAL A 160 0.77 -14.41 -22.07
C VAL A 160 2.15 -14.58 -22.68
N ILE A 161 3.13 -13.91 -22.10
CA ILE A 161 4.53 -13.98 -22.50
C ILE A 161 5.24 -14.97 -21.56
N GLY A 162 5.85 -16.03 -22.16
CA GLY A 162 6.48 -17.11 -21.43
C GLY A 162 7.84 -16.75 -20.82
N VAL A 163 7.87 -15.69 -20.05
CA VAL A 163 9.05 -15.18 -19.34
C VAL A 163 8.64 -14.83 -17.92
N HIS A 164 9.42 -15.27 -16.94
CA HIS A 164 9.19 -14.98 -15.53
C HIS A 164 9.51 -13.52 -15.19
N LEU A 165 8.58 -12.83 -14.54
CA LEU A 165 8.84 -11.53 -13.96
C LEU A 165 9.81 -11.70 -12.76
N PRO A 166 10.95 -10.99 -12.71
CA PRO A 166 11.93 -11.19 -11.64
C PRO A 166 11.36 -10.86 -10.26
N LYS A 167 11.95 -11.46 -9.21
CA LYS A 167 11.58 -11.11 -7.83
C LYS A 167 11.78 -9.61 -7.60
N GLN A 168 10.89 -9.01 -6.81
CA GLN A 168 10.99 -7.61 -6.41
C GLN A 168 12.29 -7.36 -5.63
N LYS A 169 13.00 -6.28 -5.98
CA LYS A 169 14.22 -5.84 -5.28
C LYS A 169 13.96 -4.68 -4.32
N ILE A 170 13.03 -3.80 -4.70
CA ILE A 170 12.70 -2.63 -3.88
C ILE A 170 12.12 -3.05 -2.52
N MET A 171 12.58 -2.43 -1.46
CA MET A 171 11.99 -2.58 -0.13
C MET A 171 10.70 -1.77 -0.06
N HIS A 172 9.63 -2.38 0.41
CA HIS A 172 8.32 -1.74 0.48
C HIS A 172 7.68 -1.97 1.84
N THR A 173 7.48 -0.90 2.59
CA THR A 173 6.74 -0.89 3.84
C THR A 173 5.49 -0.03 3.73
N GLU A 174 4.38 -0.60 4.19
CA GLU A 174 3.12 0.07 4.49
C GLU A 174 2.89 -0.12 5.99
N TRP A 175 2.90 0.93 6.79
CA TRP A 175 2.80 0.75 8.24
C TRP A 175 1.53 0.02 8.63
N PHE A 176 1.75 -1.05 9.37
CA PHE A 176 0.74 -2.03 9.74
C PHE A 176 0.32 -1.84 11.19
N TYR A 177 -0.99 -1.74 11.42
CA TYR A 177 -1.58 -1.44 12.72
C TYR A 177 -2.33 -2.65 13.29
N ALA A 178 -1.64 -3.43 14.13
CA ALA A 178 -2.21 -4.61 14.76
C ALA A 178 -3.33 -4.27 15.75
N ASP A 179 -3.24 -3.12 16.44
CA ASP A 179 -4.28 -2.61 17.33
C ASP A 179 -5.59 -2.33 16.58
N CYS A 180 -5.53 -1.73 15.41
CA CYS A 180 -6.72 -1.46 14.59
C CYS A 180 -7.48 -2.74 14.21
N LEU A 181 -6.78 -3.86 14.01
CA LEU A 181 -7.42 -5.15 13.74
C LEU A 181 -8.07 -5.73 14.99
N ALA A 182 -7.38 -5.69 16.15
CA ALA A 182 -7.93 -6.15 17.41
C ALA A 182 -9.21 -5.39 17.77
N ASP A 183 -9.17 -4.06 17.61
CA ASP A 183 -10.30 -3.18 17.91
C ASP A 183 -11.49 -3.40 16.96
N TYR A 184 -11.22 -3.48 15.64
CA TYR A 184 -12.27 -3.68 14.65
C TYR A 184 -12.96 -5.03 14.78
N TYR A 185 -12.20 -6.11 14.97
CA TYR A 185 -12.76 -7.46 15.11
C TYR A 185 -13.20 -7.81 16.53
N HIS A 186 -13.02 -6.90 17.48
CA HIS A 186 -13.37 -7.10 18.90
C HIS A 186 -12.73 -8.36 19.49
N VAL A 187 -11.43 -8.52 19.27
CA VAL A 187 -10.64 -9.63 19.80
C VAL A 187 -9.54 -9.11 20.73
N ASP A 188 -9.17 -9.92 21.71
CA ASP A 188 -8.07 -9.57 22.59
C ASP A 188 -6.75 -9.55 21.81
N VAL A 189 -5.92 -8.51 22.03
CA VAL A 189 -4.62 -8.35 21.39
C VAL A 189 -3.75 -9.58 21.65
N PHE A 190 -3.18 -10.12 20.57
CA PHE A 190 -2.36 -11.33 20.55
C PHE A 190 -3.03 -12.60 21.09
N SER A 191 -4.39 -12.66 21.15
CA SER A 191 -5.12 -13.91 21.27
C SER A 191 -4.93 -14.78 20.02
N GLU A 192 -5.24 -16.08 20.09
CA GLU A 192 -5.12 -16.97 18.93
C GLU A 192 -5.96 -16.49 17.74
N LYS A 193 -7.14 -15.92 17.99
CA LYS A 193 -7.97 -15.33 16.93
C LYS A 193 -7.32 -14.09 16.32
N HIS A 194 -6.65 -13.26 17.12
CA HIS A 194 -5.91 -12.12 16.60
C HIS A 194 -4.71 -12.58 15.75
N TRP A 195 -3.97 -13.60 16.17
CA TRP A 195 -2.89 -14.18 15.38
C TRP A 195 -3.34 -14.77 14.04
N GLU A 196 -4.51 -15.42 14.02
CA GLU A 196 -5.13 -15.91 12.78
C GLU A 196 -5.44 -14.75 11.81
N ILE A 197 -6.02 -13.66 12.32
CA ILE A 197 -6.30 -12.45 11.51
C ILE A 197 -5.01 -11.82 11.00
N LEU A 198 -3.99 -11.67 11.86
CA LEU A 198 -2.68 -11.14 11.47
C LEU A 198 -2.06 -11.97 10.34
N GLU A 199 -2.14 -13.31 10.41
CA GLU A 199 -1.64 -14.19 9.35
C GLU A 199 -2.32 -13.95 8.01
N ASN A 200 -3.66 -13.81 7.99
CA ASN A 200 -4.43 -13.52 6.78
C ASN A 200 -4.00 -12.19 6.14
N TYR A 201 -3.79 -11.17 6.97
CA TYR A 201 -3.34 -9.85 6.50
C TYR A 201 -1.88 -9.87 6.02
N PHE A 202 -0.99 -10.62 6.66
CA PHE A 202 0.42 -10.73 6.25
C PHE A 202 0.56 -11.43 4.89
N HIS A 203 -0.26 -12.43 4.61
CA HIS A 203 -0.29 -13.07 3.29
C HIS A 203 -0.70 -12.08 2.20
N GLU A 204 -1.80 -11.34 2.39
CA GLU A 204 -2.25 -10.34 1.42
C GLU A 204 -1.23 -9.20 1.25
N TYR A 205 -0.61 -8.75 2.35
CA TYR A 205 0.44 -7.75 2.37
C TYR A 205 1.62 -8.13 1.45
N VAL A 206 2.10 -9.36 1.57
CA VAL A 206 3.20 -9.88 0.74
C VAL A 206 2.76 -10.13 -0.71
N ASP A 207 1.56 -10.69 -0.92
CA ASP A 207 1.02 -10.96 -2.26
C ASP A 207 0.87 -9.68 -3.10
N ARG A 208 0.78 -8.51 -2.46
CA ARG A 208 0.70 -7.20 -3.13
C ARG A 208 1.99 -6.39 -3.10
N GLY A 209 3.12 -7.05 -2.82
CA GLY A 209 4.46 -6.50 -2.98
C GLY A 209 5.01 -5.75 -1.77
N CYS A 210 4.36 -5.83 -0.61
CA CYS A 210 4.97 -5.36 0.63
C CYS A 210 5.88 -6.46 1.19
N ASN A 211 7.14 -6.15 1.45
CA ASN A 211 8.14 -7.12 1.92
C ASN A 211 8.88 -6.69 3.20
N MET A 212 8.49 -5.56 3.77
CA MET A 212 9.02 -5.04 5.02
C MET A 212 7.88 -4.80 6.02
N MET A 213 8.02 -5.30 7.24
CA MET A 213 6.97 -5.28 8.26
C MET A 213 7.39 -4.49 9.49
N MET A 214 6.53 -3.55 9.91
CA MET A 214 6.69 -2.87 11.19
C MET A 214 6.46 -3.82 12.36
N VAL A 215 7.41 -3.84 13.29
CA VAL A 215 7.39 -4.67 14.50
C VAL A 215 7.01 -3.81 15.69
N PRO A 216 5.84 -3.99 16.31
CA PRO A 216 5.42 -3.17 17.44
C PRO A 216 6.15 -3.57 18.72
N LEU A 217 7.36 -3.05 18.91
CA LEU A 217 8.14 -3.24 20.14
C LEU A 217 7.30 -2.79 21.34
N PHE A 218 6.79 -1.56 21.26
CA PHE A 218 5.87 -0.93 22.20
C PHE A 218 4.66 -0.40 21.41
N THR A 219 3.68 0.17 22.11
CA THR A 219 2.51 0.76 21.43
C THR A 219 2.95 1.90 20.51
N TYR A 220 2.43 1.89 19.28
CA TYR A 220 2.80 2.86 18.26
C TYR A 220 2.57 4.31 18.74
N PRO A 221 3.60 5.18 18.69
CA PRO A 221 3.44 6.60 19.02
C PRO A 221 3.06 7.43 17.77
N LEU A 222 2.25 6.87 16.87
CA LEU A 222 1.93 7.43 15.57
C LEU A 222 0.50 7.94 15.51
N ASP A 223 0.31 9.11 14.90
CA ASP A 223 -0.95 9.84 14.77
C ASP A 223 -1.76 9.85 16.07
N MET A 224 -1.11 10.32 17.12
CA MET A 224 -1.71 10.55 18.43
C MET A 224 -1.39 11.96 18.94
N GLU A 225 -2.37 12.63 19.50
CA GLU A 225 -2.13 13.85 20.25
C GLU A 225 -1.52 13.53 21.62
N VAL A 226 -0.69 14.45 22.13
CA VAL A 226 -0.06 14.32 23.46
C VAL A 226 -1.13 14.14 24.54
N GLY A 227 -1.04 13.05 25.27
CA GLY A 227 -2.01 12.68 26.32
C GLY A 227 -3.11 11.72 25.84
N ASN A 228 -3.23 11.47 24.55
CA ASN A 228 -4.15 10.47 24.01
C ASN A 228 -3.61 9.03 24.17
N ASP A 229 -4.42 8.04 23.95
CA ASP A 229 -4.09 6.64 24.12
C ASP A 229 -4.61 5.77 22.96
N ARG A 230 -3.88 4.69 22.69
CA ARG A 230 -4.28 3.63 21.75
C ARG A 230 -4.25 2.28 22.43
N THR A 231 -4.97 1.32 21.88
CA THR A 231 -4.94 -0.08 22.33
C THR A 231 -3.51 -0.59 22.36
N THR A 232 -3.12 -1.20 23.46
CA THR A 232 -1.75 -1.66 23.68
C THR A 232 -1.42 -2.86 22.79
N THR A 233 -0.49 -2.67 21.85
CA THR A 233 0.06 -3.71 20.97
C THR A 233 1.56 -3.86 21.18
N GLN A 234 1.95 -4.24 22.36
CA GLN A 234 3.35 -4.36 22.77
C GLN A 234 3.81 -5.82 22.66
N LEU A 235 4.81 -6.10 21.82
CA LEU A 235 5.38 -7.44 21.68
C LEU A 235 6.43 -7.78 22.75
N ILE A 236 7.06 -6.76 23.33
CA ILE A 236 8.07 -6.93 24.37
C ILE A 236 7.38 -7.01 25.75
N GLU A 237 7.54 -8.12 26.42
CA GLU A 237 7.10 -8.24 27.81
C GLU A 237 8.12 -7.58 28.72
N VAL A 238 7.66 -6.66 29.57
CA VAL A 238 8.53 -5.92 30.48
C VAL A 238 8.09 -6.25 31.91
N GLU A 239 9.03 -6.68 32.73
CA GLU A 239 8.81 -6.88 34.17
C GLU A 239 9.84 -6.06 34.96
N VAL A 240 9.38 -5.37 35.99
CA VAL A 240 10.23 -4.62 36.92
C VAL A 240 10.23 -5.33 38.26
N LYS A 241 11.39 -5.84 38.67
CA LYS A 241 11.62 -6.49 39.97
C LYS A 241 12.78 -5.83 40.68
N ASN A 242 12.56 -5.37 41.90
CA ASN A 242 13.58 -4.70 42.71
C ASN A 242 14.28 -3.52 41.98
N GLY A 243 13.57 -2.83 41.09
CA GLY A 243 14.08 -1.74 40.29
C GLY A 243 14.89 -2.15 39.05
N GLU A 244 14.97 -3.45 38.75
CA GLU A 244 15.65 -3.97 37.55
C GLU A 244 14.65 -4.38 36.49
N TYR A 245 14.99 -4.13 35.20
CA TYR A 245 14.17 -4.50 34.04
C TYR A 245 14.49 -5.92 33.57
N HIS A 246 13.46 -6.71 33.37
CA HIS A 246 13.50 -8.04 32.74
C HIS A 246 12.63 -8.02 31.48
N PHE A 247 13.12 -8.61 30.39
CA PHE A 247 12.47 -8.58 29.07
C PHE A 247 12.12 -9.97 28.58
N GLY A 248 10.86 -10.17 28.16
CA GLY A 248 10.39 -11.36 27.47
C GLY A 248 10.23 -11.05 25.96
N PHE A 249 10.62 -12.01 25.12
CA PHE A 249 10.62 -11.86 23.66
C PHE A 249 9.74 -12.90 22.95
N ASP A 250 8.95 -13.68 23.65
CA ASP A 250 8.20 -14.80 23.06
C ASP A 250 7.15 -14.34 22.04
N LYS A 251 6.42 -13.26 22.34
CA LYS A 251 5.47 -12.66 21.40
C LYS A 251 6.18 -12.08 20.17
N MET A 252 7.31 -11.39 20.35
CA MET A 252 8.09 -10.87 19.25
C MET A 252 8.67 -12.01 18.39
N LYS A 253 9.13 -13.10 19.01
CA LYS A 253 9.58 -14.27 18.26
C LYS A 253 8.47 -14.87 17.40
N ARG A 254 7.26 -15.01 17.97
CA ARG A 254 6.08 -15.48 17.22
C ARG A 254 5.75 -14.54 16.03
N TRP A 255 5.84 -13.22 16.21
CA TRP A 255 5.65 -12.24 15.16
C TRP A 255 6.67 -12.43 14.02
N VAL A 256 7.96 -12.52 14.38
CA VAL A 256 9.03 -12.74 13.41
C VAL A 256 8.86 -14.06 12.66
N ASP A 257 8.48 -15.14 13.36
CA ASP A 257 8.23 -16.44 12.73
C ASP A 257 7.04 -16.39 11.77
N LEU A 258 5.99 -15.67 12.14
CA LEU A 258 4.83 -15.44 11.28
C LEU A 258 5.22 -14.62 10.04
N CYS A 259 5.99 -13.57 10.21
CA CYS A 259 6.54 -12.78 9.11
C CYS A 259 7.33 -13.66 8.14
N LYS A 260 8.25 -14.48 8.64
CA LYS A 260 9.03 -15.41 7.81
C LYS A 260 8.14 -16.43 7.07
N LYS A 261 7.14 -16.98 7.76
CA LYS A 261 6.16 -17.91 7.17
C LYS A 261 5.41 -17.29 6.00
N CYS A 262 5.03 -16.02 6.12
CA CYS A 262 4.29 -15.30 5.07
C CYS A 262 5.18 -14.71 3.97
N GLY A 263 6.51 -14.72 4.12
CA GLY A 263 7.45 -14.23 3.10
C GLY A 263 7.94 -12.79 3.30
N ILE A 264 7.76 -12.20 4.47
CA ILE A 264 8.37 -10.92 4.85
C ILE A 264 9.89 -11.08 4.92
N GLU A 265 10.62 -10.14 4.32
CA GLU A 265 12.08 -10.19 4.17
C GLU A 265 12.80 -9.19 5.07
N TYR A 266 12.17 -8.05 5.36
CA TYR A 266 12.75 -6.96 6.13
C TYR A 266 11.91 -6.61 7.34
N TYR A 267 12.53 -6.08 8.38
CA TYR A 267 11.89 -5.74 9.65
C TYR A 267 12.14 -4.29 10.00
N GLU A 268 11.09 -3.59 10.34
CA GLU A 268 11.10 -2.18 10.72
C GLU A 268 10.66 -2.06 12.17
N MET A 269 11.60 -1.72 13.06
CA MET A 269 11.27 -1.57 14.48
C MET A 269 10.44 -0.31 14.69
N SER A 270 9.35 -0.42 15.44
CA SER A 270 8.50 0.73 15.75
C SER A 270 9.30 1.84 16.41
N HIS A 271 8.87 3.09 16.20
CA HIS A 271 9.57 4.29 16.62
C HIS A 271 9.97 4.26 18.09
N LEU A 272 11.23 4.54 18.38
CA LEU A 272 11.75 4.54 19.74
C LEU A 272 11.28 5.75 20.56
N PHE A 273 10.92 6.84 19.89
CA PHE A 273 10.43 8.07 20.50
C PHE A 273 9.15 8.55 19.84
N SER A 274 8.47 9.50 20.48
CA SER A 274 7.22 10.07 19.97
C SER A 274 7.42 10.79 18.65
N GLN A 275 6.34 10.85 17.86
CA GLN A 275 6.22 11.58 16.61
C GLN A 275 6.49 13.08 16.80
N TRP A 276 6.88 13.77 15.72
CA TRP A 276 7.10 15.22 15.65
C TRP A 276 8.08 15.76 16.69
N GLY A 277 9.30 15.23 16.66
CA GLY A 277 10.42 15.80 17.38
C GLY A 277 10.97 15.01 18.56
N ALA A 278 10.60 13.75 18.70
CA ALA A 278 11.18 12.82 19.67
C ALA A 278 11.19 13.36 21.13
N LYS A 279 10.10 14.02 21.54
CA LYS A 279 10.04 14.69 22.86
C LYS A 279 9.77 13.74 24.02
N TYR A 280 9.05 12.65 23.76
CA TYR A 280 8.53 11.74 24.78
C TYR A 280 8.83 10.28 24.43
N ALA A 281 8.73 9.42 25.45
CA ALA A 281 8.71 7.97 25.28
C ALA A 281 7.38 7.51 24.65
N PRO A 282 7.36 6.39 23.90
CA PRO A 282 6.12 5.69 23.58
C PRO A 282 5.47 5.11 24.85
N LYS A 283 4.22 4.69 24.75
CA LYS A 283 3.54 3.96 25.82
C LYS A 283 4.21 2.60 26.03
N VAL A 284 4.73 2.37 27.24
CA VAL A 284 5.31 1.09 27.65
C VAL A 284 4.56 0.60 28.89
N MET A 285 4.01 -0.60 28.79
CA MET A 285 3.37 -1.32 29.89
C MET A 285 4.35 -2.32 30.48
N ALA A 286 4.33 -2.48 31.80
CA ALA A 286 5.18 -3.42 32.52
C ALA A 286 4.44 -4.07 33.68
N LEU A 287 4.90 -5.26 34.07
CA LEU A 287 4.49 -5.92 35.29
C LEU A 287 5.42 -5.44 36.43
N VAL A 288 4.94 -4.51 37.26
CA VAL A 288 5.70 -3.96 38.40
C VAL A 288 5.22 -4.65 39.65
N ASP A 289 6.10 -5.40 40.31
CA ASP A 289 5.77 -6.19 41.52
C ASP A 289 4.46 -6.99 41.41
N GLY A 290 4.21 -7.56 40.24
CA GLY A 290 3.05 -8.39 39.92
C GLY A 290 1.79 -7.63 39.52
N LYS A 291 1.85 -6.30 39.32
CA LYS A 291 0.74 -5.48 38.81
C LYS A 291 1.10 -4.88 37.46
N GLU A 292 0.16 -4.87 36.54
CA GLU A 292 0.32 -4.21 35.26
C GLU A 292 0.21 -2.69 35.43
N GLU A 293 1.25 -1.97 35.00
CA GLU A 293 1.35 -0.52 35.11
C GLU A 293 1.96 0.08 33.84
N ARG A 294 1.52 1.29 33.47
CA ARG A 294 2.18 2.10 32.46
C ARG A 294 3.41 2.76 33.08
N ILE A 295 4.59 2.34 32.67
CA ILE A 295 5.84 2.88 33.19
C ILE A 295 6.35 4.07 32.39
N PHE A 296 6.06 4.15 31.07
CA PHE A 296 6.41 5.25 30.18
C PHE A 296 5.27 5.68 29.27
N GLY A 297 5.35 6.89 28.74
CA GLY A 297 4.37 7.48 27.82
C GLY A 297 4.57 8.98 27.69
N TRP A 298 3.53 9.72 27.31
CA TRP A 298 3.55 11.16 27.12
C TRP A 298 4.00 12.00 28.34
N HIS A 299 4.00 11.41 29.54
CA HIS A 299 4.48 12.02 30.78
C HIS A 299 6.00 11.85 30.96
N THR A 300 6.65 11.06 30.13
CA THR A 300 8.07 10.71 30.27
C THR A 300 8.88 11.38 29.16
N PRO A 301 9.79 12.31 29.49
CA PRO A 301 10.72 12.87 28.52
C PRO A 301 11.55 11.78 27.83
N ALA A 302 11.87 11.98 26.54
CA ALA A 302 12.70 11.08 25.76
C ALA A 302 14.06 10.82 26.39
N VAL A 303 14.68 11.88 26.95
CA VAL A 303 15.99 11.83 27.58
C VAL A 303 15.84 11.77 29.11
N GLY A 304 16.56 10.84 29.74
CA GLY A 304 16.55 10.65 31.19
C GLY A 304 16.21 9.22 31.60
N GLU A 305 15.08 9.02 32.27
CA GLU A 305 14.70 7.71 32.77
C GLU A 305 14.42 6.71 31.63
N TYR A 306 13.74 7.17 30.58
CA TYR A 306 13.50 6.34 29.40
C TYR A 306 14.80 5.97 28.67
N THR A 307 15.80 6.85 28.63
CA THR A 307 17.12 6.50 28.09
C THR A 307 17.78 5.35 28.87
N ARG A 308 17.67 5.34 30.21
CA ARG A 308 18.19 4.24 31.03
C ARG A 308 17.48 2.91 30.75
N PHE A 309 16.16 2.96 30.51
CA PHE A 309 15.39 1.82 30.06
C PHE A 309 15.89 1.30 28.71
N LEU A 310 16.10 2.18 27.72
CA LEU A 310 16.63 1.81 26.40
C LEU A 310 18.04 1.22 26.51
N GLN A 311 18.89 1.72 27.40
CA GLN A 311 20.23 1.16 27.66
C GLN A 311 20.18 -0.26 28.21
N ALA A 312 19.14 -0.62 28.97
CA ALA A 312 18.92 -1.99 29.42
C ALA A 312 18.28 -2.88 28.33
N PHE A 313 17.37 -2.31 27.54
CA PHE A 313 16.54 -3.04 26.56
C PHE A 313 17.27 -3.31 25.24
N LEU A 314 17.82 -2.27 24.59
CA LEU A 314 18.35 -2.38 23.22
C LEU A 314 19.47 -3.43 23.07
N PRO A 315 20.42 -3.58 24.00
CA PRO A 315 21.42 -4.66 23.89
C PRO A 315 20.78 -6.06 23.87
N ARG A 316 19.70 -6.27 24.63
CA ARG A 316 18.97 -7.54 24.66
C ARG A 316 18.19 -7.77 23.36
N LEU A 317 17.58 -6.72 22.83
CA LEU A 317 16.92 -6.78 21.52
C LEU A 317 17.92 -7.14 20.42
N VAL A 318 19.07 -6.45 20.36
CA VAL A 318 20.13 -6.70 19.38
C VAL A 318 20.64 -8.15 19.46
N GLU A 319 20.82 -8.69 20.67
CA GLU A 319 21.18 -10.11 20.87
C GLU A 319 20.13 -11.04 20.22
N LYS A 320 18.82 -10.77 20.42
CA LYS A 320 17.74 -11.56 19.85
C LYS A 320 17.65 -11.45 18.33
N LEU A 321 17.83 -10.26 17.78
CA LEU A 321 17.85 -10.06 16.32
C LEU A 321 18.97 -10.87 15.66
N LYS A 322 20.16 -10.92 16.28
CA LYS A 322 21.28 -11.75 15.82
C LYS A 322 20.98 -13.24 15.98
N GLU A 323 20.45 -13.67 17.14
CA GLU A 323 20.04 -15.05 17.40
C GLU A 323 19.04 -15.56 16.35
N TRP A 324 18.08 -14.72 15.93
CA TRP A 324 17.05 -15.08 14.96
C TRP A 324 17.50 -14.90 13.50
N GLY A 325 18.72 -14.40 13.26
CA GLY A 325 19.29 -14.21 11.93
C GLY A 325 18.59 -13.12 11.11
N ILE A 326 18.06 -12.08 11.75
CA ILE A 326 17.38 -10.96 11.09
C ILE A 326 18.06 -9.61 11.30
N ALA A 327 19.21 -9.58 12.00
CA ALA A 327 19.89 -8.32 12.32
C ALA A 327 20.24 -7.48 11.07
N GLU A 328 20.75 -8.12 10.01
CA GLU A 328 21.17 -7.45 8.77
C GLU A 328 20.00 -6.87 7.93
N VAL A 329 18.79 -7.36 8.16
CA VAL A 329 17.56 -6.93 7.47
C VAL A 329 16.62 -6.15 8.39
N THR A 330 17.15 -5.65 9.50
CA THR A 330 16.41 -4.86 10.51
C THR A 330 16.77 -3.40 10.43
N TYR A 331 15.75 -2.55 10.47
CA TYR A 331 15.81 -1.10 10.41
C TYR A 331 15.16 -0.51 11.65
N PHE A 332 15.68 0.64 12.14
CA PHE A 332 15.15 1.32 13.31
C PHE A 332 14.66 2.72 12.97
N HIS A 333 13.47 3.06 13.44
CA HIS A 333 13.00 4.44 13.50
C HIS A 333 13.39 5.11 14.80
N ILE A 334 13.88 6.33 14.70
CA ILE A 334 14.11 7.18 15.87
C ILE A 334 12.83 7.92 16.24
N SER A 335 12.27 8.66 15.28
CA SER A 335 11.03 9.41 15.41
C SER A 335 10.35 9.47 14.04
N ASP A 336 9.26 10.20 13.92
CA ASP A 336 8.56 10.39 12.65
C ASP A 336 8.40 11.87 12.33
N GLU A 337 8.61 12.24 11.06
CA GLU A 337 8.47 13.57 10.48
C GLU A 337 9.01 14.73 11.35
N PRO A 338 10.29 14.68 11.81
CA PRO A 338 10.86 15.82 12.51
C PRO A 338 11.01 17.01 11.54
N ARG A 339 10.68 18.21 12.04
CA ARG A 339 10.85 19.48 11.32
C ARG A 339 12.06 20.23 11.88
N GLU A 340 12.52 21.27 11.19
CA GLU A 340 13.65 22.08 11.62
C GLU A 340 13.53 22.59 13.07
N GLU A 341 12.33 22.98 13.49
CA GLU A 341 12.01 23.38 14.87
C GLU A 341 12.24 22.26 15.91
N HIS A 342 12.34 21.02 15.47
CA HIS A 342 12.56 19.82 16.29
C HIS A 342 14.02 19.36 16.32
N LEU A 343 14.93 20.07 15.64
CA LEU A 343 16.32 19.66 15.43
C LEU A 343 17.03 19.34 16.76
N GLU A 344 16.92 20.22 17.76
CA GLU A 344 17.59 20.06 19.05
C GLU A 344 17.01 18.87 19.86
N THR A 345 15.69 18.69 19.87
CA THR A 345 15.08 17.58 20.61
C THR A 345 15.36 16.24 19.94
N PHE A 346 15.32 16.17 18.61
CA PHE A 346 15.68 14.99 17.85
C PHE A 346 17.17 14.62 18.06
N LYS A 347 18.07 15.62 17.99
CA LYS A 347 19.49 15.43 18.24
C LYS A 347 19.74 14.86 19.64
N ALA A 348 19.14 15.46 20.67
CA ALA A 348 19.29 14.99 22.05
C ALA A 348 18.77 13.55 22.23
N ALA A 349 17.63 13.20 21.63
CA ALA A 349 17.10 11.84 21.66
C ALA A 349 18.05 10.85 20.97
N LYS A 350 18.55 11.18 19.78
CA LYS A 350 19.52 10.35 19.06
C LYS A 350 20.84 10.18 19.81
N GLU A 351 21.41 11.26 20.32
CA GLU A 351 22.64 11.23 21.13
C GLU A 351 22.48 10.37 22.39
N SER A 352 21.27 10.34 22.98
CA SER A 352 20.97 9.50 24.15
C SER A 352 21.07 8.00 23.87
N LEU A 353 20.91 7.58 22.60
CA LEU A 353 21.10 6.19 22.18
C LEU A 353 22.58 5.77 22.15
N GLY A 354 23.53 6.74 22.08
CA GLY A 354 24.96 6.44 21.99
C GLY A 354 25.28 5.48 20.85
N ASN A 355 25.98 4.39 21.16
CA ASN A 355 26.39 3.35 20.22
C ASN A 355 25.50 2.10 20.23
N MET A 356 24.32 2.15 20.88
CA MET A 356 23.45 0.98 21.05
C MET A 356 22.91 0.40 19.75
N LEU A 357 22.84 1.22 18.69
CA LEU A 357 22.37 0.82 17.36
C LEU A 357 23.50 0.82 16.30
N ASP A 358 24.77 0.82 16.73
CA ASP A 358 25.90 0.73 15.80
C ASP A 358 25.81 -0.55 14.96
N GLY A 359 25.95 -0.38 13.65
CA GLY A 359 25.82 -1.46 12.66
C GLY A 359 24.39 -1.71 12.17
N PHE A 360 23.37 -1.03 12.72
CA PHE A 360 22.01 -1.07 12.20
C PHE A 360 21.70 0.15 11.33
N HIS A 361 20.79 -0.05 10.39
CA HIS A 361 20.23 1.05 9.62
C HIS A 361 19.23 1.83 10.47
N THR A 362 19.44 3.14 10.59
CA THR A 362 18.46 4.08 11.14
C THR A 362 17.90 4.91 10.00
N PHE A 363 16.57 4.99 9.91
CA PHE A 363 15.89 5.74 8.87
C PHE A 363 14.62 6.39 9.45
N ASP A 364 14.22 7.53 8.90
CA ASP A 364 13.00 8.23 9.30
C ASP A 364 12.40 8.96 8.11
N ALA A 365 11.07 9.05 8.06
CA ALA A 365 10.36 9.90 7.12
C ALA A 365 10.75 11.35 7.40
N LEU A 366 11.40 12.00 6.43
CA LEU A 366 12.05 13.29 6.65
C LEU A 366 12.31 14.00 5.33
N SER A 367 11.69 15.13 5.14
CA SER A 367 11.81 15.92 3.91
C SER A 367 12.83 17.08 3.98
N SER A 368 13.41 17.39 5.14
CA SER A 368 14.42 18.44 5.26
C SER A 368 15.84 17.90 5.04
N TYR A 369 16.52 18.39 3.99
CA TYR A 369 17.90 18.05 3.68
C TYR A 369 18.90 18.46 4.79
N GLU A 370 18.58 19.48 5.60
CA GLU A 370 19.43 19.95 6.69
C GLU A 370 19.71 18.87 7.75
N PHE A 371 18.75 17.98 8.07
CA PHE A 371 18.99 16.88 9.00
C PHE A 371 20.05 15.88 8.47
N TYR A 372 20.02 15.60 7.17
CA TYR A 372 21.03 14.77 6.53
C TYR A 372 22.40 15.47 6.53
N LYS A 373 22.45 16.72 6.13
CA LYS A 373 23.67 17.55 6.08
C LYS A 373 24.36 17.68 7.46
N HIS A 374 23.59 17.71 8.53
CA HIS A 374 24.11 17.71 9.90
C HIS A 374 24.46 16.31 10.44
N GLY A 375 24.34 15.25 9.61
CA GLY A 375 24.67 13.88 10.01
C GLY A 375 23.72 13.26 11.03
N LEU A 376 22.54 13.84 11.21
CA LEU A 376 21.55 13.38 12.17
C LEU A 376 20.80 12.14 11.71
N ILE A 377 20.65 11.95 10.39
CA ILE A 377 20.03 10.79 9.78
C ILE A 377 20.95 10.27 8.68
N SER A 378 21.21 8.97 8.68
CA SER A 378 22.06 8.33 7.68
C SER A 378 21.27 7.96 6.40
N LYS A 379 20.00 7.60 6.55
CA LYS A 379 19.10 7.24 5.45
C LYS A 379 17.79 8.04 5.57
N PRO A 380 17.73 9.25 4.99
CA PRO A 380 16.50 10.03 4.95
C PRO A 380 15.50 9.39 3.99
N ILE A 381 14.21 9.47 4.33
CA ILE A 381 13.10 9.09 3.46
C ILE A 381 12.31 10.37 3.16
N PRO A 382 12.67 11.14 2.12
CA PRO A 382 11.95 12.36 1.76
C PRO A 382 10.62 12.05 1.08
N GLY A 383 9.65 12.94 1.26
CA GLY A 383 8.44 12.94 0.44
C GLY A 383 8.80 13.11 -1.05
N ASN A 384 8.01 12.51 -1.92
CA ASN A 384 8.26 12.56 -3.37
C ASN A 384 8.16 13.97 -3.99
N ASN A 385 7.63 14.94 -3.23
CA ASN A 385 7.63 16.36 -3.57
C ASN A 385 8.93 17.08 -3.21
N GLU A 386 9.77 16.49 -2.35
CA GLU A 386 11.02 17.10 -1.85
C GLU A 386 12.29 16.30 -2.23
N ILE A 387 12.13 15.09 -2.79
CA ILE A 387 13.24 14.18 -3.08
C ILE A 387 14.25 14.76 -4.08
N GLU A 388 13.83 15.65 -4.98
CA GLU A 388 14.68 16.22 -6.04
C GLU A 388 15.91 16.93 -5.45
N GLU A 389 15.78 17.63 -4.31
CA GLU A 389 16.91 18.28 -3.62
C GLU A 389 17.99 17.27 -3.21
N PHE A 390 17.58 16.11 -2.69
CA PHE A 390 18.53 15.06 -2.29
C PHE A 390 19.25 14.45 -3.50
N LEU A 391 18.52 14.22 -4.60
CA LEU A 391 19.07 13.68 -5.84
C LEU A 391 20.05 14.66 -6.50
N GLU A 392 19.75 15.96 -6.49
CA GLU A 392 20.64 17.03 -7.01
C GLU A 392 21.96 17.12 -6.22
N HIS A 393 21.95 16.76 -4.94
CA HIS A 393 23.16 16.64 -4.11
C HIS A 393 23.91 15.31 -4.31
N GLY A 394 23.45 14.45 -5.25
CA GLY A 394 24.10 13.20 -5.64
C GLY A 394 23.92 12.05 -4.66
N LEU A 395 22.87 12.07 -3.85
CA LEU A 395 22.54 10.94 -2.98
C LEU A 395 22.05 9.76 -3.82
N THR A 396 22.54 8.57 -3.48
CA THR A 396 22.14 7.29 -4.05
C THR A 396 21.47 6.41 -2.98
N ASP A 397 20.95 5.26 -3.36
CA ASP A 397 20.28 4.33 -2.45
C ASP A 397 19.14 5.00 -1.67
N MET A 398 18.39 5.86 -2.36
CA MET A 398 17.34 6.67 -1.76
C MET A 398 16.07 5.87 -1.53
N TRP A 399 15.40 6.24 -0.47
CA TRP A 399 14.00 5.91 -0.21
C TRP A 399 13.12 7.12 -0.52
N THR A 400 11.83 6.90 -0.70
CA THR A 400 10.86 7.99 -0.77
C THR A 400 9.49 7.56 -0.26
N TYR A 401 8.64 8.52 0.07
CA TYR A 401 7.26 8.28 0.50
C TYR A 401 6.30 9.31 -0.11
N TYR A 402 5.03 9.03 -0.01
CA TYR A 402 3.95 10.00 -0.14
C TYR A 402 2.87 9.72 0.90
N CYS A 403 2.13 10.75 1.29
CA CYS A 403 0.98 10.65 2.20
C CYS A 403 0.07 11.88 1.99
N THR A 404 -0.66 12.27 3.03
CA THR A 404 -1.51 13.48 3.06
C THR A 404 -0.81 14.74 2.57
N GLY A 405 0.49 14.89 2.86
CA GLY A 405 1.27 16.07 2.49
C GLY A 405 1.61 16.17 1.00
N GLN A 406 1.63 15.06 0.28
CA GLN A 406 2.02 14.99 -1.14
C GLN A 406 0.77 15.01 -2.05
N PHE A 407 0.02 16.09 -2.03
CA PHE A 407 -1.28 16.24 -2.70
C PHE A 407 -1.25 17.05 -4.00
N TYR A 408 -0.14 17.74 -4.30
CA TYR A 408 -0.02 18.67 -5.43
C TYR A 408 1.10 18.25 -6.38
N GLU A 409 0.78 18.15 -7.67
CA GLU A 409 1.70 17.84 -8.80
C GLU A 409 2.46 16.49 -8.75
N VAL A 410 2.46 15.76 -7.67
CA VAL A 410 3.20 14.50 -7.51
C VAL A 410 2.30 13.27 -7.57
N SER A 411 2.90 12.10 -7.77
CA SER A 411 2.21 10.81 -7.67
C SER A 411 1.67 10.60 -6.26
N ASN A 412 0.44 10.10 -6.15
CA ASN A 412 -0.21 9.70 -4.91
C ASN A 412 -1.46 8.86 -5.25
N ARG A 413 -2.18 8.39 -4.24
CA ARG A 413 -3.26 7.41 -4.39
C ARG A 413 -4.58 7.78 -3.70
N PHE A 414 -4.90 9.05 -3.51
CA PHE A 414 -6.20 9.45 -2.96
C PHE A 414 -7.34 8.94 -3.84
N MET A 415 -8.48 8.65 -3.24
CA MET A 415 -9.65 8.16 -3.99
C MET A 415 -10.11 9.13 -5.07
N SER A 416 -9.87 10.42 -4.87
CA SER A 416 -10.19 11.52 -5.80
C SER A 416 -9.24 11.67 -6.98
N MET A 417 -8.08 11.01 -6.94
CA MET A 417 -7.06 11.07 -8.00
C MET A 417 -7.29 9.99 -9.06
N PRO A 418 -6.89 10.21 -10.32
CA PRO A 418 -6.88 9.15 -11.32
C PRO A 418 -5.89 8.04 -10.94
N SER A 419 -6.22 6.80 -11.26
CA SER A 419 -5.37 5.65 -10.96
C SER A 419 -3.99 5.72 -11.66
N ALA A 420 -3.92 6.38 -12.82
CA ALA A 420 -2.64 6.65 -13.51
C ALA A 420 -1.64 7.41 -12.64
N ARG A 421 -2.13 8.31 -11.76
CA ARG A 421 -1.30 9.08 -10.81
C ARG A 421 -0.66 8.19 -9.71
N ASN A 422 -1.29 7.07 -9.38
CA ASN A 422 -0.72 6.06 -8.51
C ASN A 422 0.29 5.18 -9.28
N ARG A 423 -0.07 4.69 -10.48
CA ARG A 423 0.74 3.73 -11.25
C ARG A 423 2.05 4.32 -11.78
N ILE A 424 2.08 5.61 -12.13
CA ILE A 424 3.31 6.28 -12.64
C ILE A 424 4.48 6.17 -11.64
N TYR A 425 4.17 6.00 -10.37
CA TYR A 425 5.17 5.89 -9.31
C TYR A 425 6.21 4.80 -9.60
N GLY A 426 5.82 3.64 -10.13
CA GLY A 426 6.76 2.57 -10.49
C GLY A 426 7.81 2.99 -11.51
N ILE A 427 7.45 3.83 -12.48
CA ILE A 427 8.38 4.35 -13.48
C ILE A 427 9.31 5.41 -12.86
N GLN A 428 8.79 6.25 -11.97
CA GLN A 428 9.59 7.22 -11.22
C GLN A 428 10.62 6.52 -10.33
N LEU A 429 10.22 5.46 -9.63
CA LEU A 429 11.12 4.64 -8.81
C LEU A 429 12.24 4.01 -9.65
N TYR A 430 11.90 3.47 -10.83
CA TYR A 430 12.87 2.90 -11.76
C TYR A 430 13.89 3.94 -12.25
N LYS A 431 13.39 5.10 -12.73
CA LYS A 431 14.25 6.15 -13.28
C LYS A 431 15.32 6.60 -12.30
N TYR A 432 14.95 6.80 -11.05
CA TYR A 432 15.81 7.38 -10.01
C TYR A 432 16.49 6.34 -9.11
N ASP A 433 16.48 5.06 -9.51
CA ASP A 433 17.11 3.95 -8.77
C ASP A 433 16.74 3.94 -7.29
N ILE A 434 15.46 4.18 -7.00
CA ILE A 434 14.94 4.18 -5.63
C ILE A 434 14.95 2.75 -5.08
N ILE A 435 15.55 2.56 -3.91
CA ILE A 435 15.70 1.24 -3.30
C ILE A 435 14.62 0.90 -2.26
N GLY A 436 13.84 1.88 -1.84
CA GLY A 436 12.78 1.63 -0.87
C GLY A 436 11.67 2.68 -0.90
N ILE A 437 10.48 2.24 -0.53
CA ILE A 437 9.28 3.07 -0.42
C ILE A 437 8.56 2.83 0.90
N LEU A 438 7.98 3.89 1.42
CA LEU A 438 7.22 3.88 2.66
C LEU A 438 5.87 4.56 2.46
N HIS A 439 4.83 4.02 3.09
CA HIS A 439 3.59 4.74 3.34
C HIS A 439 3.07 4.39 4.74
N TRP A 440 2.42 5.35 5.40
CA TRP A 440 2.01 5.22 6.79
C TRP A 440 0.70 4.43 6.98
N GLY A 441 -0.13 4.26 5.95
CA GLY A 441 -1.51 3.80 6.06
C GLY A 441 -1.83 2.51 5.31
N TYR A 442 -1.47 1.33 5.84
CA TYR A 442 -1.99 0.07 5.34
C TYR A 442 -3.40 -0.21 5.83
N ASN A 443 -3.62 -0.10 7.14
CA ASN A 443 -4.89 -0.42 7.81
C ASN A 443 -5.13 0.44 9.06
N PHE A 444 -4.94 1.76 8.94
CA PHE A 444 -5.21 2.69 10.03
C PHE A 444 -6.71 2.97 10.14
N TYR A 445 -7.38 2.29 11.07
CA TYR A 445 -8.84 2.34 11.27
C TYR A 445 -9.24 3.22 12.47
N ASN A 446 -8.59 4.37 12.60
CA ASN A 446 -8.90 5.38 13.60
C ASN A 446 -9.21 6.73 12.93
N SER A 447 -9.84 7.63 13.66
CA SER A 447 -9.90 9.04 13.31
C SER A 447 -8.51 9.67 13.41
N GLN A 448 -8.32 10.85 12.82
CA GLN A 448 -7.11 11.65 13.01
C GLN A 448 -6.83 11.81 14.52
N HIS A 449 -5.55 11.72 14.90
CA HIS A 449 -5.04 11.72 16.27
C HIS A 449 -5.56 10.57 17.14
N SER A 450 -6.15 9.54 16.53
CA SER A 450 -6.64 8.34 17.22
C SER A 450 -7.67 8.62 18.33
N TYR A 451 -8.54 9.62 18.15
CA TYR A 451 -9.59 9.93 19.15
C TYR A 451 -10.67 8.85 19.24
N GLU A 452 -10.98 8.20 18.12
CA GLU A 452 -12.03 7.18 18.04
C GLU A 452 -11.72 6.14 16.96
N HIS A 453 -12.23 4.92 17.15
CA HIS A 453 -12.21 3.89 16.13
C HIS A 453 -13.24 4.20 15.05
N ILE A 454 -12.91 3.98 13.79
CA ILE A 454 -13.80 4.17 12.65
C ILE A 454 -14.18 2.85 12.00
N ASN A 455 -15.32 2.85 11.29
CA ASN A 455 -15.66 1.78 10.37
C ASN A 455 -15.19 2.16 8.94
N PRO A 456 -14.15 1.51 8.37
CA PRO A 456 -13.59 1.86 7.06
C PRO A 456 -14.58 1.79 5.90
N TYR A 457 -15.67 1.04 6.03
CA TYR A 457 -16.74 1.00 5.03
C TYR A 457 -17.64 2.25 5.02
N GLN A 458 -17.58 3.06 6.06
CA GLN A 458 -18.40 4.25 6.24
C GLN A 458 -17.57 5.54 6.31
N VAL A 459 -16.31 5.43 6.76
CA VAL A 459 -15.40 6.55 6.96
C VAL A 459 -14.06 6.21 6.32
N THR A 460 -13.71 6.88 5.23
CA THR A 460 -12.50 6.59 4.44
C THR A 460 -11.40 7.63 4.57
N ASP A 461 -11.62 8.63 5.42
CA ASP A 461 -10.84 9.87 5.56
C ASP A 461 -10.45 10.19 7.01
N ALA A 462 -10.41 9.16 7.88
CA ALA A 462 -10.09 9.29 9.30
C ALA A 462 -10.95 10.37 10.00
N ALA A 463 -12.28 10.32 9.80
CA ALA A 463 -13.25 11.28 10.32
C ALA A 463 -12.94 12.72 9.86
N ASN A 464 -12.73 12.90 8.57
CA ASN A 464 -12.38 14.17 7.91
C ASN A 464 -10.98 14.71 8.27
N GLY A 465 -10.11 13.86 8.82
CA GLY A 465 -8.73 14.22 9.18
C GLY A 465 -7.79 14.25 7.99
N PHE A 466 -7.95 13.30 7.06
CA PHE A 466 -7.09 13.11 5.88
C PHE A 466 -7.91 13.01 4.60
N PRO A 467 -7.32 13.21 3.41
CA PRO A 467 -7.99 12.85 2.16
C PRO A 467 -8.36 11.36 2.14
N ALA A 468 -9.55 11.06 1.64
CA ALA A 468 -10.02 9.68 1.56
C ALA A 468 -9.06 8.80 0.77
N GLY A 469 -8.71 7.66 1.35
CA GLY A 469 -7.78 6.70 0.81
C GLY A 469 -6.34 6.81 1.35
N ASP A 470 -5.99 7.90 2.04
CA ASP A 470 -4.68 8.03 2.67
C ASP A 470 -4.51 7.08 3.89
N PRO A 471 -5.50 6.94 4.81
CA PRO A 471 -5.32 6.16 6.04
C PRO A 471 -5.20 4.65 5.85
N PHE A 472 -5.75 4.10 4.78
CA PHE A 472 -5.71 2.65 4.58
C PHE A 472 -5.84 2.23 3.10
N LEU A 473 -5.28 1.06 2.80
CA LEU A 473 -5.34 0.40 1.48
C LEU A 473 -6.34 -0.74 1.42
N VAL A 474 -6.60 -1.40 2.55
CA VAL A 474 -7.44 -2.60 2.65
C VAL A 474 -8.61 -2.35 3.60
N TYR A 475 -9.70 -3.05 3.36
CA TYR A 475 -10.89 -3.02 4.19
C TYR A 475 -10.97 -4.30 5.03
N PRO A 476 -11.48 -4.23 6.27
CA PRO A 476 -11.54 -5.40 7.15
C PRO A 476 -12.72 -6.31 6.77
N GLY A 477 -12.47 -7.39 6.05
CA GLY A 477 -13.48 -8.37 5.67
C GLY A 477 -14.09 -9.10 6.88
N ALA A 478 -15.35 -9.48 6.78
CA ALA A 478 -16.11 -10.03 7.90
C ALA A 478 -15.58 -11.38 8.43
N ASP A 479 -14.80 -12.09 7.64
CA ASP A 479 -14.20 -13.39 7.96
C ASP A 479 -12.76 -13.31 8.52
N GLY A 480 -12.25 -12.09 8.72
CA GLY A 480 -10.88 -11.87 9.21
C GLY A 480 -9.82 -11.82 8.09
N HIS A 481 -10.25 -11.80 6.81
CA HIS A 481 -9.35 -11.54 5.68
C HIS A 481 -9.51 -10.08 5.23
N PRO A 482 -8.44 -9.44 4.74
CA PRO A 482 -8.56 -8.11 4.13
C PRO A 482 -9.31 -8.18 2.80
N GLU A 483 -10.15 -7.17 2.55
CA GLU A 483 -10.72 -6.92 1.22
C GLU A 483 -9.91 -5.81 0.55
N GLU A 484 -9.46 -6.04 -0.66
CA GLU A 484 -8.56 -5.15 -1.41
C GLU A 484 -9.27 -3.90 -1.95
N SER A 485 -8.49 -2.91 -2.32
CA SER A 485 -8.95 -1.70 -3.01
C SER A 485 -8.38 -1.59 -4.42
N ILE A 486 -9.04 -0.80 -5.29
CA ILE A 486 -8.46 -0.40 -6.58
C ILE A 486 -7.07 0.21 -6.39
N ARG A 487 -6.89 1.04 -5.36
CA ARG A 487 -5.63 1.72 -5.07
C ARG A 487 -4.50 0.74 -4.79
N MET A 488 -4.77 -0.33 -4.04
CA MET A 488 -3.81 -1.40 -3.77
C MET A 488 -3.43 -2.14 -5.05
N MET A 489 -4.42 -2.55 -5.85
CA MET A 489 -4.16 -3.27 -7.09
C MET A 489 -3.38 -2.43 -8.10
N VAL A 490 -3.69 -1.14 -8.22
CA VAL A 490 -2.96 -0.21 -9.09
C VAL A 490 -1.54 0.06 -8.59
N HIS A 491 -1.34 0.12 -7.26
CA HIS A 491 0.00 0.20 -6.69
C HIS A 491 0.82 -1.07 -6.97
N TYR A 492 0.20 -2.24 -6.86
CA TYR A 492 0.81 -3.51 -7.27
C TYR A 492 1.18 -3.50 -8.76
N GLU A 493 0.34 -2.95 -9.65
CA GLU A 493 0.69 -2.76 -11.07
C GLU A 493 1.91 -1.85 -11.25
N ALA A 494 2.06 -0.78 -10.43
CA ALA A 494 3.25 0.07 -10.44
C ALA A 494 4.53 -0.71 -10.10
N LEU A 495 4.46 -1.59 -9.10
CA LEU A 495 5.59 -2.45 -8.72
C LEU A 495 5.90 -3.52 -9.79
N THR A 496 4.88 -4.03 -10.49
CA THR A 496 5.11 -4.97 -11.61
C THR A 496 5.70 -4.26 -12.83
N ASP A 497 5.32 -2.99 -13.08
CA ASP A 497 5.95 -2.16 -14.12
C ASP A 497 7.44 -1.92 -13.81
N LEU A 498 7.79 -1.58 -12.56
CA LEU A 498 9.18 -1.45 -12.10
C LEU A 498 9.99 -2.73 -12.38
N ARG A 499 9.47 -3.90 -11.97
CA ARG A 499 10.11 -5.20 -12.19
C ARG A 499 10.27 -5.54 -13.67
N ALA A 500 9.31 -5.17 -14.51
CA ALA A 500 9.38 -5.39 -15.96
C ALA A 500 10.43 -4.48 -16.61
N LEU A 501 10.59 -3.23 -16.16
CA LEU A 501 11.65 -2.32 -16.60
C LEU A 501 13.03 -2.84 -16.19
N GLU A 502 13.20 -3.32 -14.95
CA GLU A 502 14.42 -3.96 -14.48
C GLU A 502 14.77 -5.23 -15.28
N LEU A 503 13.76 -6.03 -15.65
CA LEU A 503 13.97 -7.19 -16.51
C LEU A 503 14.46 -6.76 -17.90
N LEU A 504 13.82 -5.77 -18.50
CA LEU A 504 14.25 -5.26 -19.82
C LEU A 504 15.66 -4.67 -19.76
N GLU A 505 16.01 -3.95 -18.68
CA GLU A 505 17.37 -3.46 -18.46
C GLU A 505 18.39 -4.61 -18.40
N SER A 506 18.08 -5.71 -17.72
CA SER A 506 18.96 -6.88 -17.65
C SER A 506 19.19 -7.56 -19.00
N LEU A 507 18.29 -7.39 -19.95
CA LEU A 507 18.37 -7.88 -21.33
C LEU A 507 18.99 -6.87 -22.29
N THR A 508 19.12 -5.61 -21.88
CA THR A 508 19.61 -4.50 -22.72
C THR A 508 20.56 -3.59 -21.93
N SER A 509 20.13 -2.35 -21.60
CA SER A 509 20.84 -1.44 -20.71
C SER A 509 19.89 -0.41 -20.09
N LYS A 510 20.33 0.29 -19.04
CA LYS A 510 19.58 1.39 -18.42
C LYS A 510 19.25 2.49 -19.44
N GLU A 511 20.23 2.85 -20.28
CA GLU A 511 20.07 3.88 -21.31
C GLU A 511 18.97 3.52 -22.30
N TYR A 512 18.94 2.27 -22.78
CA TYR A 512 17.89 1.79 -23.68
C TYR A 512 16.50 1.89 -23.07
N VAL A 513 16.37 1.47 -21.81
CA VAL A 513 15.07 1.53 -21.10
C VAL A 513 14.67 2.98 -20.86
N MET A 514 15.61 3.85 -20.53
CA MET A 514 15.34 5.29 -20.35
C MET A 514 14.91 5.97 -21.65
N GLU A 515 15.55 5.63 -22.79
CA GLU A 515 15.10 6.09 -24.10
C GLU A 515 13.66 5.66 -24.38
N LEU A 516 13.31 4.40 -24.05
CA LEU A 516 11.96 3.89 -24.24
C LEU A 516 10.91 4.59 -23.36
N ILE A 517 11.26 4.94 -22.12
CA ILE A 517 10.41 5.69 -21.19
C ILE A 517 10.16 7.11 -21.71
N GLU A 518 11.17 7.78 -22.24
CA GLU A 518 11.13 9.21 -22.58
C GLU A 518 10.92 9.51 -24.08
N GLU A 519 10.85 8.47 -24.94
CA GLU A 519 10.72 8.59 -26.40
C GLU A 519 9.59 9.53 -26.86
N ASP A 520 8.44 9.47 -26.18
CA ASP A 520 7.25 10.23 -26.56
C ASP A 520 6.99 11.44 -25.62
N LEU A 521 7.99 11.86 -24.82
CA LEU A 521 7.85 12.97 -23.88
C LEU A 521 8.51 14.25 -24.37
N ASP A 522 7.84 15.37 -24.19
CA ASP A 522 8.38 16.70 -24.52
C ASP A 522 9.49 17.14 -23.55
N GLU A 523 9.44 16.64 -22.30
CA GLU A 523 10.40 16.95 -21.25
C GLU A 523 10.75 15.66 -20.46
N PRO A 524 11.95 15.55 -19.87
CA PRO A 524 12.31 14.42 -19.03
C PRO A 524 11.34 14.20 -17.88
N LEU A 525 10.99 12.95 -17.63
CA LEU A 525 10.12 12.56 -16.52
C LEU A 525 10.78 12.87 -15.17
N THR A 526 10.06 13.52 -14.26
CA THR A 526 10.48 13.74 -12.85
C THR A 526 9.37 13.32 -11.88
N PHE A 527 9.58 13.50 -10.58
CA PHE A 527 8.51 13.26 -9.60
C PHE A 527 7.35 14.26 -9.73
N LYS A 528 7.61 15.48 -10.22
CA LYS A 528 6.59 16.54 -10.42
C LYS A 528 6.12 16.68 -11.86
N ARG A 529 6.94 16.25 -12.83
CA ARG A 529 6.62 16.32 -14.27
C ARG A 529 6.58 14.93 -14.86
N TYR A 530 5.41 14.47 -15.21
CA TYR A 530 5.16 13.15 -15.76
C TYR A 530 3.86 13.14 -16.58
N PRO A 531 3.70 12.18 -17.51
CA PRO A 531 2.47 12.01 -18.26
C PRO A 531 1.29 11.68 -17.34
N LYS A 532 0.22 12.46 -17.42
CA LYS A 532 -1.00 12.27 -16.62
C LYS A 532 -1.98 11.26 -17.26
N SER A 533 -1.70 10.82 -18.47
CA SER A 533 -2.55 9.93 -19.25
C SER A 533 -2.33 8.46 -18.90
N ASP A 534 -3.43 7.72 -18.69
CA ASP A 534 -3.44 6.27 -18.60
C ASP A 534 -2.92 5.60 -19.89
N MET A 535 -3.11 6.24 -21.05
CA MET A 535 -2.64 5.77 -22.35
C MET A 535 -1.12 5.60 -22.40
N TYR A 536 -0.38 6.55 -21.82
CA TYR A 536 1.07 6.47 -21.74
C TYR A 536 1.54 5.21 -21.01
N LEU A 537 0.99 4.96 -19.81
CA LEU A 537 1.36 3.80 -18.98
C LEU A 537 1.09 2.47 -19.68
N ILE A 538 -0.08 2.36 -20.30
CA ILE A 538 -0.49 1.14 -21.01
C ILE A 538 0.37 0.93 -22.25
N ALA A 539 0.64 1.99 -23.01
CA ALA A 539 1.48 1.93 -24.20
C ALA A 539 2.93 1.55 -23.85
N LEU A 540 3.50 2.19 -22.82
CA LEU A 540 4.85 1.88 -22.33
C LEU A 540 4.96 0.43 -21.88
N ARG A 541 4.03 -0.07 -21.04
CA ARG A 541 4.07 -1.45 -20.59
C ARG A 541 3.96 -2.44 -21.75
N ASN A 542 3.13 -2.17 -22.75
CA ASN A 542 3.04 -3.00 -23.96
C ASN A 542 4.32 -2.97 -24.79
N LYS A 543 5.01 -1.81 -24.91
CA LYS A 543 6.33 -1.71 -25.56
C LYS A 543 7.37 -2.56 -24.80
N VAL A 544 7.45 -2.41 -23.48
CA VAL A 544 8.35 -3.19 -22.60
C VAL A 544 8.11 -4.68 -22.76
N ASN A 545 6.88 -5.13 -22.64
CA ASN A 545 6.53 -6.55 -22.76
C ASN A 545 6.88 -7.12 -24.14
N LYS A 546 6.66 -6.34 -25.22
CA LYS A 546 7.00 -6.74 -26.58
C LYS A 546 8.52 -6.90 -26.77
N GLU A 547 9.32 -6.00 -26.21
CA GLU A 547 10.78 -6.07 -26.27
C GLU A 547 11.32 -7.25 -25.46
N ILE A 548 10.78 -7.50 -24.25
CA ILE A 548 11.12 -8.69 -23.45
C ILE A 548 10.83 -9.96 -24.26
N ALA A 549 9.64 -10.09 -24.86
CA ALA A 549 9.27 -11.25 -25.65
C ALA A 549 10.21 -11.45 -26.86
N ARG A 550 10.57 -10.36 -27.56
CA ARG A 550 11.48 -10.39 -28.71
C ARG A 550 12.88 -10.87 -28.32
N LEU A 551 13.43 -10.31 -27.25
CA LEU A 551 14.79 -10.61 -26.80
C LEU A 551 14.90 -12.03 -26.22
N SER A 552 13.89 -12.47 -25.45
CA SER A 552 13.87 -13.82 -24.86
C SER A 552 13.64 -14.94 -25.89
N SER A 553 13.03 -14.63 -27.06
CA SER A 553 12.85 -15.60 -28.14
C SER A 553 14.12 -15.77 -29.01
N ALA A 554 15.10 -14.86 -28.88
CA ALA A 554 16.34 -14.87 -29.65
C ALA A 554 17.52 -15.53 -28.90
N SER A 555 17.33 -15.82 -27.61
CA SER A 555 18.26 -16.55 -26.76
C SER A 555 17.84 -18.00 -26.61
#